data_0968652ed5af543b346b924f83402ab6
#
_entry.id   0968652ed5af543b346b924f83402ab6
#
_cell.length_a   1.000
_cell.length_b   1.000
_cell.length_c   1.000
_cell.angle_alpha   90.00
_cell.angle_beta   90.00
_cell.angle_gamma   90.00
#
_symmetry.space_group_name_H-M   'P 1'
#
loop_
_entity.id
_entity.type
_entity.pdbx_description
1 polymer ?
#
loop_
_entity_poly.entity_id
_entity_poly.type
_entity_poly.pdbx_seq_one_letter_code
_entity_poly.pdbx_strand_id
1 'polypeptide(L)'
;MSSTLDLGWWGVVLAIIAGAIRVSTPYLLVSLGETLTEKSGRVNLGLEGTLVLGAMSGFATSYLTGSPWLGLLAAGVSGAAMGLLHALICNLPRVNDIAVGIALFIFGIGLAFYLGKPFIEPRAPMLPALPLGSWSHHPAIRSAFDVSPLFFIGIALALALEWGMKNTRWGLIVRMAGDSADAARAIGRSVERIRTHATMAGGFLSGVGGGFLALF
;
A
#
# COMPACT_ATOMS: atom_id res chain seq x y z
N MET A 1 18.17 28.04 30.58
CA MET A 1 18.99 27.61 29.42
C MET A 1 19.11 26.08 29.53
N SER A 2 18.19 25.38 28.86
CA SER A 2 18.18 23.92 28.89
C SER A 2 19.29 23.40 28.00
N SER A 3 20.21 22.64 28.60
CA SER A 3 21.19 21.86 27.86
C SER A 3 20.43 20.92 26.92
N THR A 4 20.36 21.27 25.66
CA THR A 4 20.10 20.31 24.59
C THR A 4 21.30 19.37 24.63
N LEU A 5 21.11 18.25 25.33
CA LEU A 5 22.09 17.18 25.31
C LEU A 5 22.18 16.72 23.86
N ASP A 6 23.21 17.21 23.19
CA ASP A 6 23.56 16.82 21.84
C ASP A 6 23.84 15.32 21.86
N LEU A 7 22.95 14.52 21.31
CA LEU A 7 23.16 13.08 21.11
C LEU A 7 24.32 12.82 20.13
N GLY A 8 24.92 13.89 19.60
CA GLY A 8 26.02 13.80 18.65
C GLY A 8 25.66 12.88 17.46
N TRP A 9 26.59 12.04 17.06
CA TRP A 9 26.40 11.08 15.97
C TRP A 9 25.27 10.06 16.21
N TRP A 10 24.97 9.69 17.45
CA TRP A 10 23.87 8.80 17.80
C TRP A 10 22.50 9.39 17.47
N GLY A 11 22.32 10.70 17.62
CA GLY A 11 21.10 11.39 17.21
C GLY A 11 20.85 11.28 15.69
N VAL A 12 21.92 11.39 14.90
CA VAL A 12 21.83 11.22 13.43
C VAL A 12 21.44 9.79 13.06
N VAL A 13 22.08 8.80 13.67
CA VAL A 13 21.77 7.37 13.41
C VAL A 13 20.31 7.07 13.75
N LEU A 14 19.83 7.52 14.91
CA LEU A 14 18.44 7.33 15.33
C LEU A 14 17.45 8.00 14.38
N ALA A 15 17.76 9.23 13.93
CA ALA A 15 16.91 9.94 12.95
C ALA A 15 16.84 9.21 11.60
N ILE A 16 17.96 8.64 11.14
CA ILE A 16 17.99 7.83 9.92
C ILE A 16 17.14 6.57 10.07
N ILE A 17 17.27 5.85 11.19
CA ILE A 17 16.48 4.62 11.44
C ILE A 17 14.98 4.97 11.48
N ALA A 18 14.60 6.02 12.19
CA ALA A 18 13.21 6.48 12.26
C ALA A 18 12.64 6.85 10.89
N GLY A 19 13.41 7.64 10.13
CA GLY A 19 13.06 8.00 8.76
C GLY A 19 12.92 6.78 7.86
N ALA A 20 13.85 5.81 7.97
CA ALA A 20 13.81 4.57 7.20
C ALA A 20 12.54 3.74 7.51
N ILE A 21 12.16 3.58 8.78
CA ILE A 21 10.93 2.87 9.19
C ILE A 21 9.69 3.58 8.62
N ARG A 22 9.62 4.90 8.74
CA ARG A 22 8.49 5.68 8.24
C ARG A 22 8.34 5.56 6.73
N VAL A 23 9.44 5.75 6.00
CA VAL A 23 9.44 5.70 4.52
C VAL A 23 9.23 4.27 4.02
N SER A 24 9.76 3.23 4.70
CA SER A 24 9.61 1.84 4.27
C SER A 24 8.17 1.31 4.39
N THR A 25 7.35 1.85 5.29
CA THR A 25 5.99 1.34 5.54
C THR A 25 5.11 1.34 4.27
N PRO A 26 4.94 2.44 3.52
CA PRO A 26 4.14 2.42 2.30
C PRO A 26 4.75 1.53 1.23
N TYR A 27 6.08 1.52 1.08
CA TYR A 27 6.75 0.64 0.11
C TYR A 27 6.57 -0.84 0.45
N LEU A 28 6.60 -1.21 1.74
CA LEU A 28 6.31 -2.56 2.18
C LEU A 28 4.91 -3.00 1.74
N LEU A 29 3.90 -2.17 1.97
CA LEU A 29 2.52 -2.50 1.60
C LEU A 29 2.35 -2.59 0.08
N VAL A 30 2.91 -1.66 -0.69
CA VAL A 30 2.87 -1.68 -2.16
C VAL A 30 3.59 -2.91 -2.72
N SER A 31 4.78 -3.22 -2.23
CA SER A 31 5.56 -4.38 -2.70
C SER A 31 4.89 -5.72 -2.39
N LEU A 32 4.22 -5.84 -1.23
CA LEU A 32 3.41 -7.02 -0.91
C LEU A 32 2.23 -7.16 -1.86
N GLY A 33 1.56 -6.05 -2.19
CA GLY A 33 0.48 -6.01 -3.16
C GLY A 33 0.94 -6.45 -4.55
N GLU A 34 2.06 -5.90 -5.02
CA GLU A 34 2.59 -6.26 -6.34
C GLU A 34 3.12 -7.69 -6.38
N THR A 35 3.78 -8.15 -5.33
CA THR A 35 4.19 -9.56 -5.22
C THR A 35 3.01 -10.51 -5.43
N LEU A 36 1.84 -10.20 -4.86
CA LEU A 36 0.64 -11.01 -5.04
C LEU A 36 0.12 -10.94 -6.48
N THR A 37 0.12 -9.76 -7.09
CA THR A 37 -0.28 -9.52 -8.47
C THR A 37 0.63 -10.29 -9.42
N GLU A 38 1.95 -10.14 -9.30
CA GLU A 38 2.95 -10.82 -10.13
C GLU A 38 2.89 -12.35 -9.98
N LYS A 39 2.75 -12.86 -8.75
CA LYS A 39 2.60 -14.31 -8.50
C LYS A 39 1.34 -14.88 -9.14
N SER A 40 0.34 -14.08 -9.43
CA SER A 40 -0.85 -14.49 -10.20
C SER A 40 -0.65 -14.45 -11.73
N GLY A 41 0.48 -13.89 -12.20
CA GLY A 41 0.83 -13.75 -13.62
C GLY A 41 0.34 -12.45 -14.25
N ARG A 42 0.21 -11.37 -13.48
CA ARG A 42 -0.07 -10.00 -13.94
C ARG A 42 1.06 -9.07 -13.52
N VAL A 43 1.31 -8.03 -14.29
CA VAL A 43 2.27 -6.97 -13.96
C VAL A 43 1.52 -5.64 -13.96
N ASN A 44 1.54 -4.93 -12.82
CA ASN A 44 0.83 -3.67 -12.67
C ASN A 44 1.80 -2.48 -12.50
N LEU A 45 2.17 -1.81 -13.57
CA LEU A 45 2.97 -0.59 -13.52
C LEU A 45 2.15 0.67 -13.13
N GLY A 46 0.85 0.52 -12.84
CA GLY A 46 -0.02 1.61 -12.41
C GLY A 46 -0.02 1.90 -10.91
N LEU A 47 0.90 1.27 -10.15
CA LEU A 47 0.94 1.34 -8.68
C LEU A 47 1.07 2.75 -8.14
N GLU A 48 1.91 3.60 -8.75
CA GLU A 48 2.09 4.99 -8.31
C GLU A 48 0.78 5.80 -8.46
N GLY A 49 0.06 5.62 -9.59
CA GLY A 49 -1.25 6.24 -9.77
C GLY A 49 -2.28 5.77 -8.73
N THR A 50 -2.25 4.48 -8.41
CA THR A 50 -3.08 3.89 -7.36
C THR A 50 -2.72 4.44 -5.97
N LEU A 51 -1.43 4.61 -5.69
CA LEU A 51 -0.92 5.16 -4.44
C LEU A 51 -1.34 6.62 -4.26
N VAL A 52 -1.18 7.45 -5.30
CA VAL A 52 -1.59 8.88 -5.26
C VAL A 52 -3.11 9.03 -5.12
N LEU A 53 -3.89 8.20 -5.81
CA LEU A 53 -5.35 8.18 -5.66
C LEU A 53 -5.76 7.71 -4.26
N GLY A 54 -5.07 6.72 -3.70
CA GLY A 54 -5.24 6.25 -2.33
C GLY A 54 -4.92 7.35 -1.31
N ALA A 55 -3.83 8.10 -1.51
CA ALA A 55 -3.47 9.23 -0.66
C ALA A 55 -4.58 10.30 -0.64
N MET A 56 -5.07 10.69 -1.82
CA MET A 56 -6.15 11.67 -1.97
C MET A 56 -7.44 11.18 -1.31
N SER A 57 -7.90 9.98 -1.64
CA SER A 57 -9.17 9.44 -1.10
C SER A 57 -9.10 9.20 0.41
N GLY A 58 -7.93 8.77 0.91
CA GLY A 58 -7.67 8.60 2.33
C GLY A 58 -7.75 9.93 3.09
N PHE A 59 -7.05 10.94 2.59
CA PHE A 59 -7.08 12.28 3.17
C PHE A 59 -8.48 12.88 3.15
N ALA A 60 -9.15 12.87 2.00
CA ALA A 60 -10.49 13.41 1.85
C ALA A 60 -11.50 12.74 2.81
N THR A 61 -11.45 11.41 2.91
CA THR A 61 -12.35 10.67 3.80
C THR A 61 -12.02 10.93 5.27
N SER A 62 -10.74 10.99 5.66
CA SER A 62 -10.33 11.33 7.03
C SER A 62 -10.80 12.73 7.41
N TYR A 63 -10.67 13.71 6.50
CA TYR A 63 -11.16 15.07 6.70
C TYR A 63 -12.68 15.13 6.88
N LEU A 64 -13.44 14.47 6.01
CA LEU A 64 -14.91 14.50 6.04
C LEU A 64 -15.53 13.74 7.22
N THR A 65 -14.89 12.65 7.63
CA THR A 65 -15.43 11.76 8.68
C THR A 65 -14.83 12.01 10.07
N GLY A 66 -13.71 12.73 10.14
CA GLY A 66 -12.97 12.92 11.39
C GLY A 66 -12.20 11.66 11.84
N SER A 67 -12.14 10.59 11.02
CA SER A 67 -11.50 9.33 11.36
C SER A 67 -10.41 8.92 10.36
N PRO A 68 -9.13 8.87 10.78
CA PRO A 68 -8.04 8.47 9.89
C PRO A 68 -8.12 6.99 9.50
N TRP A 69 -8.75 6.14 10.33
CA TRP A 69 -8.95 4.72 10.02
C TRP A 69 -9.96 4.50 8.89
N LEU A 70 -11.04 5.30 8.86
CA LEU A 70 -11.97 5.32 7.74
C LEU A 70 -11.30 5.87 6.47
N GLY A 71 -10.44 6.87 6.63
CA GLY A 71 -9.59 7.36 5.55
C GLY A 71 -8.71 6.25 4.96
N LEU A 72 -8.05 5.48 5.81
CA LEU A 72 -7.20 4.37 5.39
C LEU A 72 -8.00 3.28 4.66
N LEU A 73 -9.20 2.96 5.15
CA LEU A 73 -10.09 2.01 4.49
C LEU A 73 -10.51 2.51 3.10
N ALA A 74 -10.90 3.78 3.00
CA ALA A 74 -11.27 4.41 1.72
C ALA A 74 -10.11 4.42 0.72
N ALA A 75 -8.87 4.66 1.20
CA ALA A 75 -7.67 4.55 0.39
C ALA A 75 -7.47 3.13 -0.16
N GLY A 76 -7.67 2.11 0.66
CA GLY A 76 -7.63 0.72 0.23
C GLY A 76 -8.71 0.39 -0.79
N VAL A 77 -9.95 0.83 -0.56
CA VAL A 77 -11.08 0.59 -1.47
C VAL A 77 -10.85 1.27 -2.83
N SER A 78 -10.38 2.51 -2.85
CA SER A 78 -10.04 3.21 -4.10
C SER A 78 -8.90 2.51 -4.85
N GLY A 79 -7.90 2.02 -4.12
CA GLY A 79 -6.82 1.21 -4.70
C GLY A 79 -7.31 -0.13 -5.25
N ALA A 80 -8.22 -0.81 -4.54
CA ALA A 80 -8.85 -2.04 -5.04
C ALA A 80 -9.68 -1.80 -6.31
N ALA A 81 -10.38 -0.66 -6.40
CA ALA A 81 -11.12 -0.25 -7.61
C ALA A 81 -10.17 -0.05 -8.79
N MET A 82 -9.01 0.58 -8.59
CA MET A 82 -7.98 0.71 -9.62
C MET A 82 -7.41 -0.65 -10.04
N GLY A 83 -7.13 -1.53 -9.07
CA GLY A 83 -6.70 -2.90 -9.33
C GLY A 83 -7.75 -3.72 -10.09
N LEU A 84 -9.03 -3.56 -9.76
CA LEU A 84 -10.13 -4.16 -10.50
C LEU A 84 -10.19 -3.66 -11.95
N LEU A 85 -10.09 -2.36 -12.14
CA LEU A 85 -10.10 -1.74 -13.47
C LEU A 85 -8.94 -2.28 -14.32
N HIS A 86 -7.72 -2.35 -13.74
CA HIS A 86 -6.56 -2.95 -14.39
C HIS A 86 -6.84 -4.39 -14.81
N ALA A 87 -7.32 -5.22 -13.88
CA ALA A 87 -7.58 -6.62 -14.14
C ALA A 87 -8.66 -6.84 -15.21
N LEU A 88 -9.74 -6.05 -15.20
CA LEU A 88 -10.82 -6.16 -16.19
C LEU A 88 -10.32 -5.82 -17.59
N ILE A 89 -9.54 -4.76 -17.76
CA ILE A 89 -8.97 -4.38 -19.05
C ILE A 89 -7.97 -5.45 -19.52
N CYS A 90 -7.08 -5.92 -18.63
CA CYS A 90 -6.09 -6.94 -18.97
C CYS A 90 -6.67 -8.34 -19.19
N ASN A 91 -7.91 -8.60 -18.81
CA ASN A 91 -8.63 -9.83 -19.17
C ASN A 91 -9.13 -9.84 -20.61
N LEU A 92 -9.13 -8.69 -21.29
CA LEU A 92 -9.47 -8.63 -22.71
C LEU A 92 -8.35 -9.25 -23.57
N PRO A 93 -8.69 -9.90 -24.68
CA PRO A 93 -7.70 -10.54 -25.53
C PRO A 93 -6.74 -9.52 -26.17
N ARG A 94 -5.45 -9.88 -26.23
CA ARG A 94 -4.38 -9.08 -26.86
C ARG A 94 -4.06 -7.76 -26.17
N VAL A 95 -4.48 -7.56 -24.93
CA VAL A 95 -4.15 -6.39 -24.13
C VAL A 95 -2.82 -6.62 -23.40
N ASN A 96 -1.96 -5.61 -23.38
CA ASN A 96 -0.67 -5.64 -22.69
C ASN A 96 -0.81 -5.01 -21.31
N ASP A 97 -0.47 -5.78 -20.26
CA ASP A 97 -0.56 -5.37 -18.85
C ASP A 97 0.27 -4.11 -18.56
N ILE A 98 1.47 -4.02 -19.15
CA ILE A 98 2.37 -2.88 -18.97
C ILE A 98 1.76 -1.58 -19.52
N ALA A 99 1.22 -1.65 -20.74
CA ALA A 99 0.58 -0.49 -21.37
C ALA A 99 -0.64 -0.01 -20.59
N VAL A 100 -1.47 -0.94 -20.10
CA VAL A 100 -2.62 -0.62 -19.23
C VAL A 100 -2.13 -0.01 -17.91
N GLY A 101 -1.07 -0.56 -17.30
CA GLY A 101 -0.48 -0.03 -16.08
C GLY A 101 -0.05 1.43 -16.24
N ILE A 102 0.69 1.76 -17.31
CA ILE A 102 1.13 3.13 -17.61
C ILE A 102 -0.09 4.06 -17.83
N ALA A 103 -1.09 3.60 -18.55
CA ALA A 103 -2.32 4.40 -18.76
C ALA A 103 -3.04 4.68 -17.44
N LEU A 104 -3.16 3.68 -16.57
CA LEU A 104 -3.78 3.82 -15.24
C LEU A 104 -2.93 4.64 -14.27
N PHE A 105 -1.62 4.64 -14.41
CA PHE A 105 -0.73 5.55 -13.68
C PHE A 105 -1.10 7.01 -13.97
N ILE A 106 -1.14 7.40 -15.25
CA ILE A 106 -1.50 8.76 -15.67
C ILE A 106 -2.93 9.10 -15.26
N PHE A 107 -3.86 8.18 -15.47
CA PHE A 107 -5.26 8.34 -15.08
C PHE A 107 -5.42 8.54 -13.58
N GLY A 108 -4.76 7.71 -12.76
CA GLY A 108 -4.83 7.77 -11.30
C GLY A 108 -4.30 9.10 -10.74
N ILE A 109 -3.17 9.57 -11.26
CA ILE A 109 -2.62 10.89 -10.90
C ILE A 109 -3.60 12.00 -11.31
N GLY A 110 -4.05 12.00 -12.54
CA GLY A 110 -5.00 13.03 -13.05
C GLY A 110 -6.29 13.07 -12.23
N LEU A 111 -6.85 11.90 -11.92
CA LEU A 111 -8.06 11.77 -11.10
C LEU A 111 -7.83 12.26 -9.67
N ALA A 112 -6.69 11.90 -9.06
CA ALA A 112 -6.36 12.35 -7.72
C ALA A 112 -6.20 13.88 -7.63
N PHE A 113 -5.52 14.50 -8.60
CA PHE A 113 -5.41 15.96 -8.67
C PHE A 113 -6.75 16.64 -8.90
N TYR A 114 -7.59 16.08 -9.77
CA TYR A 114 -8.91 16.65 -10.07
C TYR A 114 -9.83 16.61 -8.84
N LEU A 115 -9.95 15.44 -8.20
CA LEU A 115 -10.81 15.25 -7.03
C LEU A 115 -10.21 15.86 -5.75
N GLY A 116 -8.90 16.02 -5.69
CA GLY A 116 -8.19 16.57 -4.54
C GLY A 116 -8.27 18.10 -4.39
N LYS A 117 -8.69 18.82 -5.43
CA LYS A 117 -8.77 20.31 -5.41
C LYS A 117 -9.47 20.89 -4.17
N PRO A 118 -10.62 20.35 -3.69
CA PRO A 118 -11.29 20.88 -2.50
C PRO A 118 -10.54 20.64 -1.19
N PHE A 119 -9.51 19.81 -1.20
CA PHE A 119 -8.80 19.32 0.01
C PHE A 119 -7.34 19.83 0.11
N ILE A 120 -6.99 20.89 -0.60
CA ILE A 120 -5.60 21.41 -0.63
C ILE A 120 -5.26 22.17 0.67
N GLU A 121 -6.20 22.93 1.25
CA GLU A 121 -5.96 23.79 2.42
C GLU A 121 -6.32 23.17 3.79
N PRO A 122 -7.37 22.33 3.91
CA PRO A 122 -7.78 21.82 5.21
C PRO A 122 -6.78 20.81 5.80
N ARG A 123 -6.83 20.68 7.13
CA ARG A 123 -6.08 19.63 7.86
C ARG A 123 -7.01 18.47 8.19
N ALA A 124 -6.57 17.25 7.90
CA ALA A 124 -7.26 16.03 8.27
C ALA A 124 -6.69 15.45 9.58
N PRO A 125 -7.50 14.69 10.35
CA PRO A 125 -6.98 13.87 11.44
C PRO A 125 -5.95 12.87 10.94
N MET A 126 -4.83 12.75 11.66
CA MET A 126 -3.73 11.86 11.32
C MET A 126 -3.81 10.54 12.07
N LEU A 127 -3.15 9.51 11.55
CA LEU A 127 -3.04 8.21 12.21
C LEU A 127 -2.24 8.34 13.52
N PRO A 128 -2.65 7.63 14.59
CA PRO A 128 -1.91 7.64 15.83
C PRO A 128 -0.56 6.94 15.66
N ALA A 129 0.48 7.54 16.24
CA ALA A 129 1.77 6.89 16.40
C ALA A 129 1.80 6.05 17.68
N LEU A 130 2.54 4.93 17.65
CA LEU A 130 2.87 4.16 18.85
C LEU A 130 4.15 4.75 19.46
N PRO A 131 4.07 5.31 20.68
CA PRO A 131 5.21 5.97 21.32
C PRO A 131 6.17 4.92 21.92
N LEU A 132 6.87 4.17 21.08
CA LEU A 132 7.82 3.14 21.53
C LEU A 132 9.02 3.73 22.26
N GLY A 133 9.28 5.04 22.08
CA GLY A 133 10.36 5.77 22.76
C GLY A 133 9.98 6.36 24.13
N SER A 134 8.84 5.96 24.72
CA SER A 134 8.34 6.52 26.00
C SER A 134 9.29 6.30 27.21
N TRP A 135 10.16 5.32 27.14
CA TRP A 135 11.21 5.03 28.14
C TRP A 135 12.34 6.06 28.15
N SER A 136 12.51 6.85 27.10
CA SER A 136 13.59 7.85 26.99
C SER A 136 13.11 9.23 27.39
N HIS A 137 13.98 9.96 28.13
CA HIS A 137 13.75 11.36 28.46
C HIS A 137 14.19 12.32 27.34
N HIS A 138 14.90 11.82 26.30
CA HIS A 138 15.36 12.62 25.18
C HIS A 138 14.27 12.78 24.11
N PRO A 139 13.85 14.02 23.75
CA PRO A 139 12.83 14.26 22.75
C PRO A 139 13.16 13.65 21.37
N ALA A 140 14.43 13.69 20.97
CA ALA A 140 14.90 13.11 19.71
C ALA A 140 14.74 11.59 19.65
N ILE A 141 14.95 10.88 20.76
CA ILE A 141 14.74 9.44 20.85
C ILE A 141 13.24 9.14 20.81
N ARG A 142 12.43 9.91 21.53
CA ARG A 142 10.96 9.75 21.48
C ARG A 142 10.41 9.86 20.07
N SER A 143 10.74 10.94 19.39
CA SER A 143 10.26 11.18 18.01
C SER A 143 10.82 10.16 17.00
N ALA A 144 12.01 9.61 17.26
CA ALA A 144 12.60 8.57 16.42
C ALA A 144 11.84 7.23 16.53
N PHE A 145 11.28 6.93 17.72
CA PHE A 145 10.53 5.70 17.97
C PHE A 145 9.00 5.88 17.93
N ASP A 146 8.51 6.99 17.36
CA ASP A 146 7.10 7.16 17.01
C ASP A 146 6.82 6.39 15.71
N VAL A 147 6.43 5.13 15.83
CA VAL A 147 6.21 4.22 14.71
C VAL A 147 4.71 4.01 14.49
N SER A 148 4.29 4.00 13.23
CA SER A 148 2.89 3.68 12.90
C SER A 148 2.57 2.21 13.17
N PRO A 149 1.36 1.91 13.70
CA PRO A 149 0.85 0.54 13.79
C PRO A 149 0.88 -0.21 12.45
N LEU A 150 0.75 0.51 11.33
CA LEU A 150 0.76 -0.08 9.99
C LEU A 150 2.11 -0.73 9.63
N PHE A 151 3.22 -0.27 10.19
CA PHE A 151 4.52 -0.91 9.99
C PHE A 151 4.50 -2.36 10.49
N PHE A 152 4.00 -2.57 11.70
CA PHE A 152 3.89 -3.92 12.29
C PHE A 152 2.85 -4.78 11.58
N ILE A 153 1.72 -4.17 11.19
CA ILE A 153 0.70 -4.83 10.37
C ILE A 153 1.30 -5.25 9.02
N GLY A 154 2.12 -4.40 8.39
CA GLY A 154 2.81 -4.71 7.14
C GLY A 154 3.75 -5.91 7.28
N ILE A 155 4.55 -5.97 8.35
CA ILE A 155 5.43 -7.11 8.63
C ILE A 155 4.61 -8.39 8.87
N ALA A 156 3.58 -8.31 9.70
CA ALA A 156 2.70 -9.45 9.96
C ALA A 156 2.03 -9.96 8.68
N LEU A 157 1.59 -9.03 7.82
CA LEU A 157 1.00 -9.35 6.52
C LEU A 157 2.03 -9.99 5.57
N ALA A 158 3.29 -9.54 5.58
CA ALA A 158 4.36 -10.15 4.79
C ALA A 158 4.55 -11.62 5.17
N LEU A 159 4.65 -11.91 6.47
CA LEU A 159 4.77 -13.28 6.98
C LEU A 159 3.53 -14.12 6.67
N ALA A 160 2.34 -13.54 6.83
CA ALA A 160 1.07 -14.21 6.52
C ALA A 160 0.94 -14.53 5.02
N LEU A 161 1.30 -13.61 4.13
CA LEU A 161 1.30 -13.83 2.68
C LEU A 161 2.32 -14.88 2.28
N GLU A 162 3.54 -14.83 2.82
CA GLU A 162 4.56 -15.84 2.54
C GLU A 162 4.09 -17.23 2.98
N TRP A 163 3.58 -17.34 4.21
CA TRP A 163 3.04 -18.61 4.73
C TRP A 163 1.85 -19.08 3.89
N GLY A 164 0.91 -18.17 3.58
CA GLY A 164 -0.27 -18.47 2.77
C GLY A 164 0.09 -18.94 1.37
N MET A 165 1.04 -18.28 0.72
CA MET A 165 1.52 -18.64 -0.61
C MET A 165 2.23 -20.01 -0.63
N LYS A 166 2.98 -20.36 0.43
CA LYS A 166 3.74 -21.62 0.49
C LYS A 166 2.91 -22.80 0.96
N ASN A 167 1.99 -22.61 1.92
CA ASN A 167 1.40 -23.70 2.68
C ASN A 167 -0.11 -23.87 2.46
N THR A 168 -0.77 -23.02 1.67
CA THR A 168 -2.22 -23.11 1.45
C THR A 168 -2.60 -23.50 0.02
N ARG A 169 -3.81 -24.07 -0.12
CA ARG A 169 -4.40 -24.36 -1.43
C ARG A 169 -4.62 -23.07 -2.25
N TRP A 170 -4.92 -21.97 -1.57
CA TRP A 170 -5.07 -20.67 -2.21
C TRP A 170 -3.76 -20.21 -2.86
N GLY A 171 -2.66 -20.25 -2.11
CA GLY A 171 -1.35 -19.89 -2.64
C GLY A 171 -0.88 -20.77 -3.80
N LEU A 172 -1.18 -22.08 -3.73
CA LEU A 172 -0.91 -22.99 -4.84
C LEU A 172 -1.68 -22.58 -6.11
N ILE A 173 -2.97 -22.26 -5.98
CA ILE A 173 -3.84 -21.86 -7.10
C ILE A 173 -3.36 -20.54 -7.72
N VAL A 174 -2.96 -19.57 -6.89
CA VAL A 174 -2.42 -18.28 -7.37
C VAL A 174 -1.14 -18.49 -8.17
N ARG A 175 -0.19 -19.28 -7.65
CA ARG A 175 1.07 -19.59 -8.36
C ARG A 175 0.82 -20.36 -9.66
N MET A 176 -0.08 -21.36 -9.65
CA MET A 176 -0.45 -22.08 -10.87
C MET A 176 -1.02 -21.15 -11.94
N ALA A 177 -1.87 -20.17 -11.57
CA ALA A 177 -2.42 -19.21 -12.51
C ALA A 177 -1.34 -18.29 -13.12
N GLY A 178 -0.25 -18.03 -12.36
CA GLY A 178 0.92 -17.30 -12.85
C GLY A 178 1.83 -18.14 -13.73
N ASP A 179 2.23 -19.32 -13.24
CA ASP A 179 3.24 -20.15 -13.89
C ASP A 179 2.70 -20.84 -15.16
N SER A 180 1.45 -21.33 -15.14
CA SER A 180 0.80 -21.98 -16.28
C SER A 180 -0.72 -21.82 -16.24
N ALA A 181 -1.21 -20.87 -17.01
CA ALA A 181 -2.65 -20.64 -17.17
C ALA A 181 -3.39 -21.88 -17.66
N ASP A 182 -2.78 -22.67 -18.54
CA ASP A 182 -3.39 -23.87 -19.11
C ASP A 182 -3.48 -25.01 -18.08
N ALA A 183 -2.48 -25.16 -17.22
CA ALA A 183 -2.56 -26.11 -16.10
C ALA A 183 -3.66 -25.74 -15.11
N ALA A 184 -3.81 -24.44 -14.80
CA ALA A 184 -4.89 -23.97 -13.92
C ALA A 184 -6.28 -24.19 -14.54
N ARG A 185 -6.44 -23.99 -15.85
CA ARG A 185 -7.69 -24.29 -16.57
C ARG A 185 -7.98 -25.78 -16.62
N ALA A 186 -6.98 -26.64 -16.82
CA ALA A 186 -7.14 -28.08 -16.85
C ALA A 186 -7.73 -28.67 -15.56
N ILE A 187 -7.46 -28.03 -14.41
CA ILE A 187 -8.06 -28.42 -13.12
C ILE A 187 -9.37 -27.68 -12.81
N GLY A 188 -9.98 -27.03 -13.81
CA GLY A 188 -11.27 -26.36 -13.71
C GLY A 188 -11.23 -24.99 -12.99
N ARG A 189 -10.06 -24.34 -12.91
CA ARG A 189 -9.94 -23.00 -12.29
C ARG A 189 -9.99 -21.87 -13.32
N SER A 190 -10.79 -20.84 -13.02
CA SER A 190 -10.81 -19.62 -13.84
C SER A 190 -9.60 -18.76 -13.53
N VAL A 191 -8.64 -18.72 -14.44
CA VAL A 191 -7.42 -17.91 -14.35
C VAL A 191 -7.76 -16.41 -14.24
N GLU A 192 -8.74 -15.97 -15.02
CA GLU A 192 -9.17 -14.59 -15.06
C GLU A 192 -9.67 -14.12 -13.68
N ARG A 193 -10.48 -14.94 -12.99
CA ARG A 193 -10.96 -14.63 -11.63
C ARG A 193 -9.83 -14.59 -10.61
N ILE A 194 -8.90 -15.54 -10.68
CA ILE A 194 -7.76 -15.62 -9.76
C ILE A 194 -6.91 -14.35 -9.92
N ARG A 195 -6.56 -14.00 -11.15
CA ARG A 195 -5.79 -12.80 -11.47
C ARG A 195 -6.52 -11.52 -11.04
N THR A 196 -7.83 -11.43 -11.29
CA THR A 196 -8.64 -10.28 -10.87
C THR A 196 -8.60 -10.07 -9.36
N HIS A 197 -8.83 -11.12 -8.56
CA HIS A 197 -8.79 -10.99 -7.10
C HIS A 197 -7.39 -10.65 -6.58
N ALA A 198 -6.34 -11.25 -7.16
CA ALA A 198 -4.96 -10.94 -6.79
C ALA A 198 -4.60 -9.47 -7.08
N THR A 199 -4.96 -8.97 -8.27
CA THR A 199 -4.71 -7.57 -8.66
C THR A 199 -5.55 -6.57 -7.84
N MET A 200 -6.80 -6.92 -7.50
CA MET A 200 -7.63 -6.12 -6.59
C MET A 200 -7.00 -6.03 -5.19
N ALA A 201 -6.53 -7.17 -4.65
CA ALA A 201 -5.86 -7.20 -3.35
C ALA A 201 -4.54 -6.41 -3.39
N GLY A 202 -3.79 -6.53 -4.48
CA GLY A 202 -2.58 -5.72 -4.72
C GLY A 202 -2.88 -4.24 -4.76
N GLY A 203 -3.92 -3.83 -5.50
CA GLY A 203 -4.40 -2.46 -5.55
C GLY A 203 -4.87 -1.94 -4.18
N PHE A 204 -5.57 -2.78 -3.40
CA PHE A 204 -5.97 -2.43 -2.03
C PHE A 204 -4.76 -2.07 -1.16
N LEU A 205 -3.73 -2.92 -1.16
CA LEU A 205 -2.51 -2.68 -0.38
C LEU A 205 -1.76 -1.43 -0.85
N SER A 206 -1.70 -1.20 -2.15
CA SER A 206 -1.11 0.02 -2.72
C SER A 206 -1.89 1.27 -2.32
N GLY A 207 -3.22 1.21 -2.34
CA GLY A 207 -4.09 2.28 -1.86
C GLY A 207 -3.87 2.58 -0.38
N VAL A 208 -3.80 1.54 0.47
CA VAL A 208 -3.49 1.69 1.90
C VAL A 208 -2.10 2.33 2.10
N GLY A 209 -1.10 1.94 1.30
CA GLY A 209 0.22 2.58 1.30
C GLY A 209 0.13 4.08 0.98
N GLY A 210 -0.69 4.45 -0.01
CA GLY A 210 -0.99 5.86 -0.34
C GLY A 210 -1.70 6.61 0.78
N GLY A 211 -2.73 6.02 1.36
CA GLY A 211 -3.44 6.56 2.52
C GLY A 211 -2.51 6.79 3.72
N PHE A 212 -1.55 5.89 3.94
CA PHE A 212 -0.52 6.07 4.96
C PHE A 212 0.32 7.32 4.70
N LEU A 213 0.79 7.53 3.47
CA LEU A 213 1.60 8.73 3.12
C LEU A 213 0.87 10.05 3.36
N ALA A 214 -0.47 10.05 3.23
CA ALA A 214 -1.27 11.26 3.44
C ALA A 214 -1.68 11.48 4.89
N LEU A 215 -1.72 10.41 5.72
CA LEU A 215 -2.29 10.42 7.07
C LEU A 215 -1.27 10.17 8.18
N PHE A 216 0.01 9.99 7.88
CA PHE A 216 1.10 9.78 8.83
C PHE A 216 2.34 10.58 8.47
#